data_9f5cd3732497107ec2ba46612684b7d6
#
_entry.id   9f5cd3732497107ec2ba46612684b7d6
#
_cell.length_a   1.000
_cell.length_b   1.000
_cell.length_c   1.000
_cell.angle_alpha   90.00
_cell.angle_beta   90.00
_cell.angle_gamma   90.00
#
_symmetry.space_group_name_H-M   'P 1'
#
loop_
_entity.id
_entity.type
_entity.pdbx_description
1 polymer ?
#
loop_
_entity_poly.entity_id
_entity_poly.type
_entity_poly.pdbx_seq_one_letter_code
_entity_poly.pdbx_strand_id
1 'polypeptide(L)'
;MEYRFSDRVSSLKPSAIREIFKYAADPSVVSLSAGNPSPDAFPVKEIAEISAKVLAEDPISVLQYSVSEGYTPLRKHLTEYMKKEHNTGSDNDDILITTGAQQIMDLCSKALVNEGDVVICEAPSFIGSLNTFRSYNAKLAGVPVEPDGMSTEKLEEALKANPNAKLIYTIPNFQNPSGVTMSLEKRKKVYELAKKYGVLIIEDNPYGDLRYSGEYVPNIKSFDTDGIVIYAGSFSKVISPGMRVAYTIAPKPIFQKLVVCKQGNDVHTNIWAQYVCDEFITKYDFNAHLAKLREIYTKKANFCMELLDKYCAPKITYHKIDGGLFIWCDLPEDIDMPNFCKELVLKKVCVVPGNAFLTDENETCHSFRINFSTPTDEQLERGIKILGEYANSL
;
A
#
# COMPACT_ATOMS: atom_id res chain seq x y z
N MET A 1 33.74 16.07 -13.36
CA MET A 1 33.82 15.51 -12.00
C MET A 1 32.92 14.28 -11.97
N GLU A 2 33.45 13.11 -11.65
CA GLU A 2 32.65 11.90 -11.51
C GLU A 2 32.19 11.78 -10.07
N TYR A 3 30.86 11.65 -9.84
CA TYR A 3 30.31 11.54 -8.49
C TYR A 3 30.36 10.09 -8.02
N ARG A 4 30.84 9.87 -6.80
CA ARG A 4 30.78 8.57 -6.12
C ARG A 4 29.56 8.55 -5.22
N PHE A 5 28.63 7.66 -5.52
CA PHE A 5 27.44 7.42 -4.70
C PHE A 5 27.75 6.37 -3.61
N SER A 6 26.95 6.36 -2.56
CA SER A 6 27.05 5.29 -1.56
C SER A 6 26.61 3.95 -2.15
N ASP A 7 27.15 2.84 -1.65
CA ASP A 7 26.83 1.49 -2.13
C ASP A 7 25.33 1.20 -2.07
N ARG A 8 24.65 1.72 -1.04
CA ARG A 8 23.21 1.59 -0.83
C ARG A 8 22.36 2.14 -1.98
N VAL A 9 22.79 3.17 -2.66
CA VAL A 9 22.00 3.79 -3.75
C VAL A 9 22.58 3.51 -5.13
N SER A 10 23.83 3.06 -5.22
CA SER A 10 24.50 2.76 -6.50
C SER A 10 23.83 1.63 -7.27
N SER A 11 23.24 0.67 -6.57
CA SER A 11 22.52 -0.46 -7.15
C SER A 11 21.04 -0.16 -7.49
N LEU A 12 20.48 0.94 -6.96
CA LEU A 12 19.08 1.28 -7.17
C LEU A 12 18.85 1.78 -8.60
N LYS A 13 17.95 1.13 -9.31
CA LYS A 13 17.50 1.55 -10.61
C LYS A 13 16.25 2.43 -10.49
N PRO A 14 16.03 3.41 -11.38
CA PRO A 14 14.74 4.08 -11.48
C PRO A 14 13.64 3.03 -11.64
N SER A 15 12.58 3.14 -10.84
CA SER A 15 11.45 2.22 -10.93
C SER A 15 10.89 2.18 -12.35
N ALA A 16 10.65 0.98 -12.91
CA ALA A 16 9.99 0.78 -14.20
C ALA A 16 8.63 1.51 -14.26
N ILE A 17 7.93 1.59 -13.12
CA ILE A 17 6.69 2.39 -12.97
C ILE A 17 6.96 3.87 -13.27
N ARG A 18 8.11 4.42 -12.93
CA ARG A 18 8.42 5.84 -13.17
C ARG A 18 8.54 6.16 -14.66
N GLU A 19 9.07 5.27 -15.45
CA GLU A 19 9.10 5.44 -16.92
C GLU A 19 7.67 5.43 -17.49
N ILE A 20 6.83 4.55 -16.98
CA ILE A 20 5.41 4.46 -17.34
C ILE A 20 4.65 5.74 -16.96
N PHE A 21 4.93 6.32 -15.78
CA PHE A 21 4.32 7.59 -15.37
C PHE A 21 4.67 8.78 -16.26
N LYS A 22 5.80 8.77 -16.96
CA LYS A 22 6.10 9.81 -17.94
C LYS A 22 5.08 9.82 -19.09
N TYR A 23 4.64 8.64 -19.51
CA TYR A 23 3.59 8.51 -20.54
C TYR A 23 2.20 8.83 -19.98
N ALA A 24 1.94 8.54 -18.72
CA ALA A 24 0.67 8.89 -18.05
C ALA A 24 0.46 10.42 -17.89
N ALA A 25 1.51 11.23 -18.10
CA ALA A 25 1.40 12.68 -18.13
C ALA A 25 0.83 13.23 -19.47
N ASP A 26 0.80 12.42 -20.54
CA ASP A 26 0.13 12.78 -21.81
C ASP A 26 -1.40 12.64 -21.63
N PRO A 27 -2.19 13.73 -21.73
CA PRO A 27 -3.64 13.67 -21.59
C PRO A 27 -4.36 12.74 -22.59
N SER A 28 -3.71 12.39 -23.69
CA SER A 28 -4.27 11.45 -24.67
C SER A 28 -4.17 9.99 -24.22
N VAL A 29 -3.33 9.69 -23.23
CA VAL A 29 -3.11 8.34 -22.68
C VAL A 29 -4.10 8.06 -21.56
N VAL A 30 -4.81 6.94 -21.66
CA VAL A 30 -5.62 6.41 -20.55
C VAL A 30 -4.70 5.73 -19.56
N SER A 31 -4.53 6.34 -18.40
CA SER A 31 -3.70 5.75 -17.33
C SER A 31 -4.51 4.80 -16.47
N LEU A 32 -4.30 3.50 -16.65
CA LEU A 32 -4.75 2.44 -15.75
C LEU A 32 -3.63 2.01 -14.79
N SER A 33 -2.56 2.81 -14.67
CA SER A 33 -1.34 2.44 -13.93
C SER A 33 -1.24 3.08 -12.54
N ALA A 34 -1.78 4.30 -12.36
CA ALA A 34 -1.62 5.06 -11.12
C ALA A 34 -2.44 4.45 -9.97
N GLY A 35 -1.84 4.39 -8.77
CA GLY A 35 -2.55 3.94 -7.56
C GLY A 35 -3.26 5.09 -6.82
N ASN A 36 -3.78 6.09 -7.52
CA ASN A 36 -4.41 7.26 -6.95
C ASN A 36 -5.88 6.99 -6.59
N PRO A 37 -6.42 7.59 -5.52
CA PRO A 37 -7.85 7.62 -5.27
C PRO A 37 -8.61 8.37 -6.38
N SER A 38 -9.91 8.09 -6.50
CA SER A 38 -10.80 8.89 -7.35
C SER A 38 -10.84 10.35 -6.89
N PRO A 39 -10.85 11.32 -7.81
CA PRO A 39 -11.08 12.73 -7.44
C PRO A 39 -12.39 12.94 -6.67
N ASP A 40 -13.45 12.17 -6.97
CA ASP A 40 -14.75 12.24 -6.31
C ASP A 40 -14.75 11.73 -4.86
N ALA A 41 -13.67 11.03 -4.48
CA ALA A 41 -13.47 10.49 -3.14
C ALA A 41 -12.94 11.55 -2.15
N PHE A 42 -12.41 12.68 -2.62
CA PHE A 42 -11.83 13.67 -1.74
C PHE A 42 -12.89 14.50 -1.01
N PRO A 43 -12.81 14.65 0.32
CA PRO A 43 -13.68 15.51 1.10
C PRO A 43 -13.19 16.97 1.02
N VAL A 44 -13.21 17.56 -0.19
CA VAL A 44 -12.60 18.88 -0.48
C VAL A 44 -13.22 19.99 0.34
N LYS A 45 -14.56 19.97 0.49
CA LYS A 45 -15.30 20.99 1.25
C LYS A 45 -14.91 20.96 2.74
N GLU A 46 -14.92 19.78 3.32
CA GLU A 46 -14.61 19.53 4.72
C GLU A 46 -13.15 19.92 5.03
N ILE A 47 -12.21 19.55 4.16
CA ILE A 47 -10.79 19.92 4.29
C ILE A 47 -10.62 21.43 4.23
N ALA A 48 -11.33 22.14 3.34
CA ALA A 48 -11.26 23.60 3.25
C ALA A 48 -11.81 24.28 4.51
N GLU A 49 -12.97 23.82 5.00
CA GLU A 49 -13.59 24.35 6.24
C GLU A 49 -12.69 24.12 7.46
N ILE A 50 -12.17 22.90 7.63
CA ILE A 50 -11.25 22.58 8.73
C ILE A 50 -9.98 23.42 8.65
N SER A 51 -9.40 23.54 7.44
CA SER A 51 -8.16 24.31 7.24
C SER A 51 -8.32 25.78 7.62
N ALA A 52 -9.43 26.39 7.22
CA ALA A 52 -9.75 27.77 7.60
C ALA A 52 -9.93 27.92 9.12
N LYS A 53 -10.65 26.98 9.75
CA LYS A 53 -10.91 26.96 11.18
C LYS A 53 -9.62 26.84 12.00
N VAL A 54 -8.79 25.82 11.74
CA VAL A 54 -7.58 25.59 12.55
C VAL A 54 -6.57 26.70 12.43
N LEU A 55 -6.46 27.35 11.25
CA LEU A 55 -5.61 28.51 11.05
C LEU A 55 -6.15 29.77 11.74
N ALA A 56 -7.45 29.89 11.94
CA ALA A 56 -8.06 31.01 12.65
C ALA A 56 -8.01 30.85 14.17
N GLU A 57 -8.20 29.64 14.69
CA GLU A 57 -8.32 29.37 16.13
C GLU A 57 -6.97 29.14 16.82
N ASP A 58 -6.03 28.43 16.19
CA ASP A 58 -4.71 28.10 16.76
C ASP A 58 -3.56 28.20 15.72
N PRO A 59 -3.37 29.37 15.11
CA PRO A 59 -2.41 29.56 14.02
C PRO A 59 -0.97 29.23 14.44
N ILE A 60 -0.60 29.54 15.68
CA ILE A 60 0.78 29.35 16.14
C ILE A 60 1.11 27.86 16.28
N SER A 61 0.27 27.07 16.92
CA SER A 61 0.50 25.62 17.07
C SER A 61 0.48 24.89 15.72
N VAL A 62 -0.36 25.34 14.79
CA VAL A 62 -0.48 24.75 13.44
C VAL A 62 0.73 25.07 12.54
N LEU A 63 1.41 26.20 12.78
CA LEU A 63 2.54 26.67 11.96
C LEU A 63 3.91 26.46 12.61
N GLN A 64 3.96 26.08 13.89
CA GLN A 64 5.21 25.88 14.64
C GLN A 64 5.69 24.43 14.57
N TYR A 65 6.95 24.22 14.95
CA TYR A 65 7.48 22.87 15.20
C TYR A 65 6.66 22.14 16.26
N SER A 66 6.58 20.81 16.09
CA SER A 66 5.84 19.91 16.97
C SER A 66 6.69 18.72 17.39
N VAL A 67 6.12 17.83 18.19
CA VAL A 67 6.79 16.60 18.64
C VAL A 67 6.91 15.55 17.53
N SER A 68 7.99 14.79 17.57
CA SER A 68 8.28 13.79 16.52
C SER A 68 7.27 12.66 16.47
N GLU A 69 6.69 12.33 17.62
CA GLU A 69 5.66 11.30 17.74
C GLU A 69 4.37 11.65 16.99
N GLY A 70 4.14 12.93 16.76
CA GLY A 70 2.94 13.47 16.11
C GLY A 70 1.96 14.11 17.08
N TYR A 71 0.99 14.82 16.52
CA TYR A 71 -0.04 15.58 17.22
C TYR A 71 -0.79 14.72 18.25
N THR A 72 -0.66 15.09 19.51
CA THR A 72 -1.14 14.25 20.64
C THR A 72 -2.64 13.95 20.57
N PRO A 73 -3.55 14.89 20.24
CA PRO A 73 -4.96 14.56 20.05
C PRO A 73 -5.19 13.53 18.95
N LEU A 74 -4.58 13.67 17.78
CA LEU A 74 -4.72 12.71 16.68
C LEU A 74 -4.27 11.30 17.11
N ARG A 75 -3.12 11.19 17.80
CA ARG A 75 -2.63 9.90 18.30
C ARG A 75 -3.62 9.27 19.28
N LYS A 76 -4.20 10.06 20.18
CA LYS A 76 -5.21 9.59 21.13
C LYS A 76 -6.47 9.08 20.43
N HIS A 77 -7.03 9.91 19.53
CA HIS A 77 -8.25 9.53 18.81
C HIS A 77 -8.04 8.31 17.92
N LEU A 78 -6.88 8.18 17.26
CA LEU A 78 -6.51 6.98 16.52
C LEU A 78 -6.39 5.75 17.41
N THR A 79 -5.80 5.88 18.61
CA THR A 79 -5.74 4.76 19.57
C THR A 79 -7.13 4.28 19.95
N GLU A 80 -8.02 5.20 20.26
CA GLU A 80 -9.41 4.90 20.62
C GLU A 80 -10.17 4.27 19.44
N TYR A 81 -10.04 4.84 18.25
CA TYR A 81 -10.66 4.35 17.02
C TYR A 81 -10.18 2.93 16.66
N MET A 82 -8.86 2.72 16.59
CA MET A 82 -8.29 1.43 16.21
C MET A 82 -8.62 0.33 17.21
N LYS A 83 -8.66 0.66 18.52
CA LYS A 83 -9.06 -0.30 19.55
C LYS A 83 -10.55 -0.64 19.48
N LYS A 84 -11.41 0.36 19.28
CA LYS A 84 -12.86 0.18 19.24
C LYS A 84 -13.35 -0.51 17.97
N GLU A 85 -12.91 -0.04 16.81
CA GLU A 85 -13.46 -0.49 15.51
C GLU A 85 -12.71 -1.72 14.96
N HIS A 86 -11.42 -1.88 15.29
CA HIS A 86 -10.55 -2.91 14.71
C HIS A 86 -9.93 -3.86 15.75
N ASN A 87 -10.18 -3.66 17.02
CA ASN A 87 -9.52 -4.39 18.13
C ASN A 87 -7.96 -4.40 17.95
N THR A 88 -7.40 -3.30 17.45
CA THR A 88 -5.99 -3.21 17.06
C THR A 88 -5.24 -2.28 18.00
N GLY A 89 -4.11 -2.78 18.52
CA GLY A 89 -3.29 -2.09 19.53
C GLY A 89 -3.62 -2.51 20.97
N SER A 90 -2.60 -2.48 21.82
CA SER A 90 -2.64 -2.86 23.22
C SER A 90 -1.98 -1.78 24.10
N ASP A 91 -2.04 -1.94 25.42
CA ASP A 91 -1.37 -1.03 26.37
C ASP A 91 0.18 -1.11 26.28
N ASN A 92 0.72 -2.13 25.60
CA ASN A 92 2.15 -2.29 25.30
C ASN A 92 2.58 -1.63 24.00
N ASP A 93 1.64 -1.10 23.22
CA ASP A 93 1.89 -0.41 21.96
C ASP A 93 1.83 1.11 22.14
N ASP A 94 2.35 1.83 21.14
CA ASP A 94 2.13 3.26 20.97
C ASP A 94 1.99 3.62 19.48
N ILE A 95 1.45 4.82 19.20
CA ILE A 95 1.20 5.32 17.85
C ILE A 95 2.21 6.40 17.48
N LEU A 96 2.87 6.24 16.32
CA LEU A 96 3.72 7.24 15.68
C LEU A 96 3.04 7.73 14.41
N ILE A 97 2.87 9.05 14.27
CA ILE A 97 2.41 9.67 13.02
C ILE A 97 3.58 9.79 12.06
N THR A 98 3.37 9.42 10.81
CA THR A 98 4.42 9.37 9.77
C THR A 98 4.02 10.12 8.51
N THR A 99 5.02 10.51 7.73
CA THR A 99 4.86 11.23 6.46
C THR A 99 4.50 10.24 5.33
N GLY A 100 3.28 9.67 5.45
CA GLY A 100 2.78 8.56 4.65
C GLY A 100 3.35 7.21 5.09
N ALA A 101 2.69 6.11 4.68
CA ALA A 101 3.09 4.74 5.06
C ALA A 101 4.48 4.35 4.53
N GLN A 102 4.94 4.96 3.43
CA GLN A 102 6.30 4.74 2.90
C GLN A 102 7.38 5.06 3.94
N GLN A 103 7.17 6.08 4.78
CA GLN A 103 8.10 6.40 5.85
C GLN A 103 8.13 5.32 6.94
N ILE A 104 7.03 4.60 7.17
CA ILE A 104 7.01 3.48 8.13
C ILE A 104 7.97 2.38 7.65
N MET A 105 7.93 2.04 6.36
CA MET A 105 8.84 1.05 5.77
C MET A 105 10.31 1.49 5.90
N ASP A 106 10.59 2.77 5.64
CA ASP A 106 11.93 3.36 5.77
C ASP A 106 12.42 3.32 7.22
N LEU A 107 11.61 3.77 8.17
CA LEU A 107 11.97 3.80 9.59
C LEU A 107 12.15 2.38 10.15
N CYS A 108 11.30 1.43 9.77
CA CYS A 108 11.44 0.02 10.17
C CYS A 108 12.73 -0.59 9.60
N SER A 109 13.02 -0.35 8.33
CA SER A 109 14.26 -0.80 7.72
C SER A 109 15.47 -0.23 8.43
N LYS A 110 15.47 1.09 8.68
CA LYS A 110 16.55 1.79 9.38
C LYS A 110 16.79 1.28 10.81
N ALA A 111 15.71 0.94 11.52
CA ALA A 111 15.79 0.54 12.92
C ALA A 111 16.08 -0.95 13.12
N LEU A 112 15.67 -1.82 12.17
CA LEU A 112 15.58 -3.26 12.40
C LEU A 112 16.41 -4.12 11.42
N VAL A 113 16.87 -3.54 10.29
CA VAL A 113 17.52 -4.30 9.21
C VAL A 113 18.98 -3.86 9.06
N ASN A 114 19.89 -4.80 9.14
CA ASN A 114 21.28 -4.60 8.75
C ASN A 114 21.50 -4.98 7.29
N GLU A 115 22.58 -4.52 6.70
CA GLU A 115 22.99 -4.93 5.35
C GLU A 115 23.15 -6.46 5.28
N GLY A 116 22.52 -7.07 4.28
CA GLY A 116 22.53 -8.52 4.08
C GLY A 116 21.50 -9.30 4.89
N ASP A 117 20.78 -8.66 5.83
CA ASP A 117 19.60 -9.26 6.47
C ASP A 117 18.50 -9.53 5.43
N VAL A 118 17.63 -10.48 5.72
CA VAL A 118 16.55 -10.86 4.81
C VAL A 118 15.22 -10.25 5.26
N VAL A 119 14.49 -9.69 4.30
CA VAL A 119 13.08 -9.32 4.44
C VAL A 119 12.26 -10.29 3.57
N ILE A 120 11.37 -11.03 4.20
CA ILE A 120 10.44 -11.92 3.49
C ILE A 120 9.24 -11.08 3.05
N CYS A 121 8.93 -11.13 1.76
CA CYS A 121 7.84 -10.35 1.16
C CYS A 121 6.87 -11.26 0.41
N GLU A 122 5.64 -10.84 0.27
CA GLU A 122 4.74 -11.40 -0.75
C GLU A 122 5.38 -11.27 -2.13
N ALA A 123 5.13 -12.21 -3.02
CA ALA A 123 5.51 -12.16 -4.43
C ALA A 123 4.28 -12.51 -5.29
N PRO A 124 3.68 -11.50 -5.96
CA PRO A 124 4.09 -10.09 -6.06
C PRO A 124 3.82 -9.26 -4.79
N SER A 125 4.50 -8.09 -4.67
CA SER A 125 4.31 -7.15 -3.56
C SER A 125 4.49 -5.68 -3.97
N PHE A 126 4.19 -4.74 -3.06
CA PHE A 126 4.25 -3.31 -3.36
C PHE A 126 5.69 -2.84 -3.62
N ILE A 127 5.93 -2.39 -4.85
CA ILE A 127 7.25 -1.96 -5.33
C ILE A 127 7.89 -0.86 -4.46
N GLY A 128 7.09 0.06 -3.89
CA GLY A 128 7.61 1.11 -3.01
C GLY A 128 8.29 0.54 -1.77
N SER A 129 7.70 -0.47 -1.16
CA SER A 129 8.27 -1.16 0.01
C SER A 129 9.46 -2.02 -0.38
N LEU A 130 9.38 -2.79 -1.49
CA LEU A 130 10.50 -3.58 -1.99
C LEU A 130 11.73 -2.72 -2.24
N ASN A 131 11.56 -1.55 -2.90
CA ASN A 131 12.65 -0.63 -3.16
C ASN A 131 13.20 0.02 -1.88
N THR A 132 12.35 0.27 -0.88
CA THR A 132 12.83 0.73 0.41
C THR A 132 13.73 -0.31 1.07
N PHE A 133 13.31 -1.57 1.14
CA PHE A 133 14.15 -2.62 1.71
C PHE A 133 15.47 -2.80 0.95
N ARG A 134 15.44 -2.78 -0.40
CA ARG A 134 16.64 -2.79 -1.25
C ARG A 134 17.58 -1.62 -0.95
N SER A 135 17.05 -0.42 -0.64
CA SER A 135 17.86 0.76 -0.32
C SER A 135 18.66 0.63 0.99
N TYR A 136 18.32 -0.34 1.81
CA TYR A 136 19.09 -0.73 3.01
C TYR A 136 19.97 -1.96 2.78
N ASN A 137 20.20 -2.35 1.51
CA ASN A 137 20.93 -3.57 1.14
C ASN A 137 20.36 -4.85 1.78
N ALA A 138 19.06 -4.86 2.08
CA ALA A 138 18.36 -6.08 2.49
C ALA A 138 18.23 -7.03 1.31
N LYS A 139 18.34 -8.32 1.57
CA LYS A 139 17.97 -9.37 0.62
C LYS A 139 16.46 -9.61 0.70
N LEU A 140 15.81 -9.73 -0.44
CA LEU A 140 14.37 -10.02 -0.48
C LEU A 140 14.15 -11.50 -0.77
N ALA A 141 13.28 -12.14 0.04
CA ALA A 141 12.81 -13.50 -0.20
C ALA A 141 11.32 -13.45 -0.53
N GLY A 142 10.96 -13.81 -1.76
CA GLY A 142 9.57 -13.80 -2.24
C GLY A 142 8.81 -15.04 -1.78
N VAL A 143 7.58 -14.84 -1.32
CA VAL A 143 6.63 -15.90 -0.98
C VAL A 143 5.38 -15.73 -1.84
N PRO A 144 4.97 -16.74 -2.62
CA PRO A 144 3.83 -16.64 -3.51
C PRO A 144 2.53 -16.22 -2.81
N VAL A 145 1.73 -15.42 -3.52
CA VAL A 145 0.36 -15.06 -3.11
C VAL A 145 -0.62 -16.02 -3.77
N GLU A 146 -1.34 -16.76 -2.94
CA GLU A 146 -2.43 -17.66 -3.34
C GLU A 146 -3.77 -16.90 -3.33
N PRO A 147 -4.87 -17.47 -3.85
CA PRO A 147 -6.16 -16.77 -3.93
C PRO A 147 -6.73 -16.25 -2.60
N ASP A 148 -6.25 -16.76 -1.47
CA ASP A 148 -6.64 -16.38 -0.12
C ASP A 148 -5.48 -15.81 0.72
N GLY A 149 -4.41 -15.33 0.09
CA GLY A 149 -3.28 -14.65 0.73
C GLY A 149 -1.93 -15.35 0.57
N MET A 150 -0.92 -14.89 1.29
CA MET A 150 0.43 -15.44 1.28
C MET A 150 0.43 -16.95 1.54
N SER A 151 1.17 -17.73 0.75
CA SER A 151 1.35 -19.18 0.97
C SER A 151 2.08 -19.45 2.28
N THR A 152 1.39 -20.01 3.25
CA THR A 152 1.96 -20.27 4.58
C THR A 152 2.97 -21.42 4.59
N GLU A 153 2.83 -22.37 3.66
CA GLU A 153 3.80 -23.43 3.45
C GLU A 153 5.12 -22.87 2.91
N LYS A 154 5.03 -22.05 1.85
CA LYS A 154 6.21 -21.38 1.26
C LYS A 154 6.83 -20.36 2.20
N LEU A 155 6.03 -19.71 3.04
CA LEU A 155 6.55 -18.85 4.10
C LEU A 155 7.41 -19.64 5.09
N GLU A 156 6.97 -20.82 5.53
CA GLU A 156 7.77 -21.64 6.45
C GLU A 156 9.06 -22.15 5.77
N GLU A 157 9.01 -22.51 4.49
CA GLU A 157 10.20 -22.86 3.71
C GLU A 157 11.19 -21.67 3.64
N ALA A 158 10.69 -20.48 3.34
CA ALA A 158 11.51 -19.26 3.27
C ALA A 158 12.15 -18.92 4.62
N LEU A 159 11.41 -19.06 5.73
CA LEU A 159 11.92 -18.84 7.08
C LEU A 159 13.02 -19.85 7.44
N LYS A 160 12.88 -21.12 7.08
CA LYS A 160 13.91 -22.14 7.27
C LYS A 160 15.17 -21.87 6.45
N ALA A 161 15.00 -21.42 5.22
CA ALA A 161 16.12 -21.12 4.31
C ALA A 161 16.88 -19.84 4.69
N ASN A 162 16.24 -18.91 5.42
CA ASN A 162 16.79 -17.61 5.76
C ASN A 162 16.81 -17.38 7.29
N PRO A 163 17.72 -17.98 8.05
CA PRO A 163 17.75 -17.85 9.51
C PRO A 163 18.11 -16.42 9.98
N ASN A 164 18.58 -15.56 9.08
CA ASN A 164 18.82 -14.14 9.31
C ASN A 164 17.67 -13.24 8.85
N ALA A 165 16.48 -13.80 8.60
CA ALA A 165 15.28 -13.00 8.32
C ALA A 165 14.93 -12.13 9.53
N LYS A 166 14.61 -10.85 9.26
CA LYS A 166 14.25 -9.85 10.28
C LYS A 166 12.78 -9.49 10.24
N LEU A 167 12.24 -9.40 9.03
CA LEU A 167 10.89 -8.90 8.79
C LEU A 167 10.13 -9.81 7.83
N ILE A 168 8.85 -9.96 8.08
CA ILE A 168 7.84 -10.42 7.12
C ILE A 168 7.02 -9.18 6.77
N TYR A 169 6.98 -8.80 5.48
CA TYR A 169 6.16 -7.69 4.98
C TYR A 169 4.96 -8.24 4.24
N THR A 170 3.77 -7.85 4.64
CA THR A 170 2.50 -8.30 4.03
C THR A 170 1.46 -7.18 3.96
N ILE A 171 0.62 -7.23 2.93
CA ILE A 171 -0.56 -6.36 2.74
C ILE A 171 -1.81 -7.26 2.81
N PRO A 172 -2.37 -7.54 3.98
CA PRO A 172 -3.37 -8.59 4.14
C PRO A 172 -4.77 -8.21 3.63
N ASN A 173 -5.03 -6.95 3.29
CA ASN A 173 -6.30 -6.50 2.74
C ASN A 173 -6.12 -5.90 1.34
N PHE A 174 -6.79 -6.51 0.34
CA PHE A 174 -6.81 -5.99 -1.04
C PHE A 174 -5.40 -5.68 -1.54
N GLN A 175 -4.54 -6.66 -1.42
CA GLN A 175 -3.10 -6.61 -1.63
C GLN A 175 -2.72 -5.87 -2.91
N ASN A 176 -1.72 -5.04 -2.85
CA ASN A 176 -1.15 -4.37 -4.01
C ASN A 176 0.10 -5.14 -4.47
N PRO A 177 0.05 -5.80 -5.65
CA PRO A 177 -0.86 -5.54 -6.78
C PRO A 177 -2.03 -6.50 -6.94
N SER A 178 -2.07 -7.64 -6.22
CA SER A 178 -2.93 -8.79 -6.55
C SER A 178 -4.44 -8.57 -6.29
N GLY A 179 -4.81 -7.62 -5.46
CA GLY A 179 -6.20 -7.43 -5.00
C GLY A 179 -6.68 -8.47 -3.98
N VAL A 180 -5.87 -9.46 -3.67
CA VAL A 180 -6.19 -10.59 -2.78
C VAL A 180 -6.37 -10.11 -1.34
N THR A 181 -7.34 -10.69 -0.63
CA THR A 181 -7.50 -10.54 0.83
C THR A 181 -7.04 -11.80 1.52
N MET A 182 -6.11 -11.66 2.46
CA MET A 182 -5.62 -12.79 3.26
C MET A 182 -6.70 -13.28 4.22
N SER A 183 -6.98 -14.59 4.19
CA SER A 183 -7.94 -15.24 5.08
C SER A 183 -7.50 -15.16 6.56
N LEU A 184 -8.46 -15.22 7.48
CA LEU A 184 -8.15 -15.21 8.92
C LEU A 184 -7.25 -16.37 9.32
N GLU A 185 -7.43 -17.54 8.72
CA GLU A 185 -6.61 -18.71 8.97
C GLU A 185 -5.15 -18.45 8.61
N LYS A 186 -4.91 -17.91 7.42
CA LYS A 186 -3.55 -17.55 6.97
C LYS A 186 -2.95 -16.43 7.82
N ARG A 187 -3.72 -15.40 8.21
CA ARG A 187 -3.23 -14.36 9.13
C ARG A 187 -2.71 -14.94 10.44
N LYS A 188 -3.47 -15.85 11.05
CA LYS A 188 -3.06 -16.57 12.26
C LYS A 188 -1.81 -17.41 12.01
N LYS A 189 -1.75 -18.11 10.88
CA LYS A 189 -0.61 -18.96 10.54
C LYS A 189 0.66 -18.14 10.28
N VAL A 190 0.57 -17.00 9.61
CA VAL A 190 1.68 -16.06 9.43
C VAL A 190 2.20 -15.59 10.78
N TYR A 191 1.30 -15.22 11.71
CA TYR A 191 1.67 -14.81 13.06
C TYR A 191 2.38 -15.94 13.83
N GLU A 192 1.83 -17.14 13.82
CA GLU A 192 2.43 -18.33 14.47
C GLU A 192 3.83 -18.63 13.92
N LEU A 193 4.01 -18.57 12.61
CA LEU A 193 5.32 -18.78 11.97
C LEU A 193 6.30 -17.67 12.35
N ALA A 194 5.88 -16.39 12.31
CA ALA A 194 6.72 -15.28 12.74
C ALA A 194 7.19 -15.44 14.18
N LYS A 195 6.28 -15.80 15.09
CA LYS A 195 6.60 -16.11 16.49
C LYS A 195 7.57 -17.28 16.62
N LYS A 196 7.31 -18.38 15.92
CA LYS A 196 8.16 -19.60 15.94
C LYS A 196 9.60 -19.33 15.51
N TYR A 197 9.79 -18.49 14.50
CA TYR A 197 11.11 -18.18 13.94
C TYR A 197 11.73 -16.89 14.49
N GLY A 198 11.04 -16.17 15.38
CA GLY A 198 11.55 -14.93 16.00
C GLY A 198 11.67 -13.76 15.03
N VAL A 199 10.79 -13.66 14.04
CA VAL A 199 10.77 -12.63 13.00
C VAL A 199 9.61 -11.66 13.24
N LEU A 200 9.81 -10.35 13.02
CA LEU A 200 8.76 -9.35 13.16
C LEU A 200 7.88 -9.29 11.90
N ILE A 201 6.62 -8.87 12.07
CA ILE A 201 5.70 -8.65 10.96
C ILE A 201 5.49 -7.16 10.76
N ILE A 202 5.57 -6.67 9.53
CA ILE A 202 5.00 -5.39 9.10
C ILE A 202 3.68 -5.69 8.39
N GLU A 203 2.57 -5.34 9.04
CA GLU A 203 1.22 -5.41 8.50
C GLU A 203 0.86 -4.08 7.87
N ASP A 204 0.99 -3.96 6.54
CA ASP A 204 0.67 -2.74 5.79
C ASP A 204 -0.80 -2.77 5.33
N ASN A 205 -1.59 -1.83 5.86
CA ASN A 205 -3.05 -1.83 5.66
C ASN A 205 -3.61 -0.49 5.14
N PRO A 206 -3.22 -0.06 3.93
CA PRO A 206 -3.72 1.19 3.36
C PRO A 206 -5.12 1.09 2.77
N TYR A 207 -5.65 -0.13 2.57
CA TYR A 207 -6.91 -0.39 1.85
C TYR A 207 -8.00 -1.02 2.71
N GLY A 208 -7.74 -1.38 3.96
CA GLY A 208 -8.66 -2.17 4.80
C GLY A 208 -10.06 -1.59 4.94
N ASP A 209 -10.18 -0.26 4.93
CA ASP A 209 -11.46 0.46 4.99
C ASP A 209 -12.25 0.44 3.66
N LEU A 210 -11.62 0.03 2.56
CA LEU A 210 -12.18 0.02 1.21
C LEU A 210 -12.69 -1.37 0.79
N ARG A 211 -13.42 -2.04 1.68
CA ARG A 211 -14.10 -3.31 1.40
C ARG A 211 -15.44 -3.07 0.73
N TYR A 212 -15.69 -3.74 -0.38
CA TYR A 212 -16.95 -3.64 -1.15
C TYR A 212 -17.90 -4.78 -0.82
N SER A 213 -17.36 -5.98 -0.60
CA SER A 213 -18.13 -7.19 -0.34
C SER A 213 -17.43 -8.09 0.68
N GLY A 214 -18.14 -9.11 1.15
CA GLY A 214 -17.66 -10.04 2.17
C GLY A 214 -17.62 -9.43 3.57
N GLU A 215 -17.08 -10.21 4.51
CA GLU A 215 -16.99 -9.84 5.92
C GLU A 215 -15.64 -9.21 6.27
N TYR A 216 -15.63 -8.41 7.33
CA TYR A 216 -14.39 -7.88 7.89
C TYR A 216 -13.50 -9.02 8.39
N VAL A 217 -12.22 -8.97 8.03
CA VAL A 217 -11.21 -9.90 8.51
C VAL A 217 -10.30 -9.19 9.51
N PRO A 218 -10.23 -9.66 10.79
CA PRO A 218 -9.41 -9.03 11.82
C PRO A 218 -7.95 -8.86 11.41
N ASN A 219 -7.37 -7.72 11.75
CA ASN A 219 -5.95 -7.43 11.51
C ASN A 219 -5.04 -8.44 12.24
N ILE A 220 -3.86 -8.71 11.72
CA ILE A 220 -2.86 -9.56 12.40
C ILE A 220 -2.50 -8.94 13.74
N LYS A 221 -2.33 -7.61 13.79
CA LYS A 221 -2.08 -6.85 15.03
C LYS A 221 -3.16 -7.02 16.09
N SER A 222 -4.40 -7.36 15.70
CA SER A 222 -5.52 -7.51 16.66
C SER A 222 -5.37 -8.71 17.60
N PHE A 223 -4.55 -9.67 17.27
CA PHE A 223 -4.25 -10.84 18.10
C PHE A 223 -2.76 -10.96 18.48
N ASP A 224 -2.00 -9.88 18.31
CA ASP A 224 -0.59 -9.80 18.70
C ASP A 224 -0.45 -9.69 20.21
N THR A 225 -0.17 -10.79 20.87
CA THR A 225 0.11 -10.86 22.32
C THR A 225 1.59 -10.85 22.65
N ASP A 226 2.45 -11.05 21.67
CA ASP A 226 3.90 -11.21 21.83
C ASP A 226 4.70 -9.95 21.46
N GLY A 227 4.03 -8.91 20.93
CA GLY A 227 4.68 -7.67 20.53
C GLY A 227 5.59 -7.83 19.30
N ILE A 228 5.15 -8.61 18.31
CA ILE A 228 5.92 -8.90 17.09
C ILE A 228 5.31 -8.30 15.82
N VAL A 229 4.17 -7.60 15.92
CA VAL A 229 3.51 -7.00 14.76
C VAL A 229 3.62 -5.47 14.83
N ILE A 230 4.08 -4.88 13.73
CA ILE A 230 4.11 -3.44 13.46
C ILE A 230 3.00 -3.18 12.44
N TYR A 231 1.93 -2.53 12.87
CA TYR A 231 0.81 -2.18 11.99
C TYR A 231 1.05 -0.82 11.32
N ALA A 232 0.80 -0.73 10.04
CA ALA A 232 0.90 0.50 9.24
C ALA A 232 -0.48 0.87 8.67
N GLY A 233 -1.06 1.97 9.15
CA GLY A 233 -2.29 2.57 8.65
C GLY A 233 -2.04 3.86 7.90
N SER A 234 -2.96 4.28 7.01
CA SER A 234 -2.76 5.46 6.19
C SER A 234 -4.05 6.19 5.88
N PHE A 235 -4.02 7.52 5.93
CA PHE A 235 -5.11 8.39 5.45
C PHE A 235 -5.09 8.60 3.93
N SER A 236 -4.06 8.10 3.23
CA SER A 236 -3.88 8.34 1.79
C SER A 236 -5.03 7.85 0.92
N LYS A 237 -5.74 6.80 1.34
CA LYS A 237 -6.83 6.20 0.54
C LYS A 237 -8.22 6.56 1.05
N VAL A 238 -8.28 7.10 2.26
CA VAL A 238 -9.56 7.44 2.92
C VAL A 238 -9.79 8.94 3.08
N ILE A 239 -8.73 9.78 3.09
CA ILE A 239 -8.87 11.24 3.13
C ILE A 239 -8.15 11.87 1.92
N SER A 240 -6.80 11.84 1.91
CA SER A 240 -6.02 12.43 0.81
C SER A 240 -4.57 11.93 0.82
N PRO A 241 -4.04 11.45 -0.31
CA PRO A 241 -2.64 11.06 -0.42
C PRO A 241 -1.70 12.28 -0.38
N GLY A 242 -2.17 13.46 -0.82
CA GLY A 242 -1.38 14.69 -0.85
C GLY A 242 -1.04 15.24 0.54
N MET A 243 -1.84 14.94 1.56
CA MET A 243 -1.59 15.37 2.93
C MET A 243 -0.40 14.66 3.57
N ARG A 244 -0.01 13.50 3.07
CA ARG A 244 1.12 12.71 3.58
C ARG A 244 1.00 12.36 5.07
N VAL A 245 -0.18 11.94 5.53
CA VAL A 245 -0.41 11.49 6.90
C VAL A 245 -0.70 9.99 6.93
N ALA A 246 0.08 9.29 7.73
CA ALA A 246 -0.10 7.88 8.05
C ALA A 246 0.28 7.64 9.52
N TYR A 247 0.10 6.43 10.01
CA TYR A 247 0.43 6.10 11.39
C TYR A 247 0.87 4.64 11.50
N THR A 248 1.74 4.37 12.47
CA THR A 248 2.10 3.01 12.84
C THR A 248 1.76 2.74 14.30
N ILE A 249 1.23 1.54 14.55
CA ILE A 249 1.01 1.01 15.91
C ILE A 249 2.08 -0.04 16.13
N ALA A 250 2.99 0.24 17.04
CA ALA A 250 4.14 -0.63 17.29
C ALA A 250 4.36 -0.86 18.79
N PRO A 251 4.96 -2.01 19.16
CA PRO A 251 5.40 -2.24 20.54
C PRO A 251 6.30 -1.10 21.02
N LYS A 252 6.11 -0.64 22.25
CA LYS A 252 6.81 0.52 22.85
C LYS A 252 8.33 0.52 22.63
N PRO A 253 9.07 -0.60 22.78
CA PRO A 253 10.51 -0.59 22.50
C PRO A 253 10.85 -0.31 21.05
N ILE A 254 10.04 -0.81 20.09
CA ILE A 254 10.19 -0.54 18.63
C ILE A 254 9.79 0.91 18.37
N PHE A 255 8.62 1.35 18.85
CA PHE A 255 8.14 2.73 18.73
C PHE A 255 9.22 3.75 19.12
N GLN A 256 9.87 3.57 20.27
CA GLN A 256 10.94 4.48 20.73
C GLN A 256 12.09 4.58 19.72
N LYS A 257 12.49 3.48 19.09
CA LYS A 257 13.53 3.48 18.05
C LYS A 257 13.05 4.13 16.75
N LEU A 258 11.81 3.91 16.37
CA LEU A 258 11.22 4.58 15.20
C LEU A 258 11.17 6.10 15.41
N VAL A 259 10.82 6.59 16.61
CA VAL A 259 10.86 8.02 16.95
C VAL A 259 12.27 8.59 16.77
N VAL A 260 13.30 7.95 17.32
CA VAL A 260 14.70 8.39 17.15
C VAL A 260 15.11 8.42 15.67
N CYS A 261 14.72 7.39 14.90
CA CYS A 261 14.98 7.36 13.46
C CYS A 261 14.26 8.51 12.72
N LYS A 262 13.03 8.82 13.11
CA LYS A 262 12.23 9.91 12.53
C LYS A 262 12.81 11.28 12.83
N GLN A 263 13.34 11.52 14.03
CA GLN A 263 14.03 12.76 14.39
C GLN A 263 15.18 13.08 13.42
N GLY A 264 15.92 12.08 12.98
CA GLY A 264 16.98 12.22 11.99
C GLY A 264 16.51 12.15 10.52
N ASN A 265 15.19 12.05 10.27
CA ASN A 265 14.63 11.97 8.93
C ASN A 265 13.87 13.26 8.55
N ASP A 266 12.78 13.57 9.26
CA ASP A 266 11.94 14.74 8.96
C ASP A 266 11.54 15.54 10.22
N VAL A 267 12.08 15.22 11.39
CA VAL A 267 11.76 15.79 12.70
C VAL A 267 10.33 15.46 13.13
N HIS A 268 9.32 15.87 12.37
CA HIS A 268 7.92 15.52 12.54
C HIS A 268 7.17 15.62 11.21
N THR A 269 6.05 14.90 11.11
CA THR A 269 5.12 15.00 9.97
C THR A 269 4.43 16.36 9.98
N ASN A 270 4.06 16.87 8.81
CA ASN A 270 3.35 18.15 8.65
C ASN A 270 2.22 18.30 9.67
N ILE A 271 2.36 19.28 10.59
CA ILE A 271 1.45 19.43 11.72
C ILE A 271 0.07 19.91 11.29
N TRP A 272 -0.03 20.83 10.33
CA TRP A 272 -1.30 21.28 9.79
C TRP A 272 -2.13 20.12 9.23
N ALA A 273 -1.50 19.24 8.45
CA ALA A 273 -2.18 18.07 7.91
C ALA A 273 -2.67 17.12 9.02
N GLN A 274 -1.94 17.01 10.13
CA GLN A 274 -2.36 16.21 11.28
C GLN A 274 -3.58 16.81 11.99
N TYR A 275 -3.63 18.15 12.15
CA TYR A 275 -4.83 18.83 12.66
C TYR A 275 -6.04 18.60 11.76
N VAL A 276 -5.85 18.69 10.44
CA VAL A 276 -6.94 18.42 9.49
C VAL A 276 -7.46 17.00 9.60
N CYS A 277 -6.56 16.00 9.70
CA CYS A 277 -6.97 14.61 9.89
C CYS A 277 -7.71 14.42 11.20
N ASP A 278 -7.24 15.01 12.31
CA ASP A 278 -7.86 14.89 13.62
C ASP A 278 -9.27 15.48 13.66
N GLU A 279 -9.42 16.72 13.19
CA GLU A 279 -10.72 17.40 13.10
C GLU A 279 -11.67 16.60 12.17
N PHE A 280 -11.18 16.05 11.05
CA PHE A 280 -12.00 15.28 10.13
C PHE A 280 -12.56 14.01 10.78
N ILE A 281 -11.73 13.20 11.45
CA ILE A 281 -12.18 11.95 12.06
C ILE A 281 -13.01 12.15 13.34
N THR A 282 -12.94 13.33 13.98
CA THR A 282 -13.63 13.59 15.26
C THR A 282 -14.86 14.48 15.13
N LYS A 283 -14.92 15.36 14.12
CA LYS A 283 -15.99 16.37 13.98
C LYS A 283 -16.94 16.08 12.83
N TYR A 284 -16.53 15.22 11.89
CA TYR A 284 -17.37 14.78 10.78
C TYR A 284 -17.73 13.29 10.97
N ASP A 285 -18.79 12.85 10.29
CA ASP A 285 -19.16 11.44 10.28
C ASP A 285 -18.20 10.65 9.36
N PHE A 286 -17.10 10.18 9.96
CA PHE A 286 -16.07 9.43 9.25
C PHE A 286 -16.62 8.11 8.68
N ASN A 287 -17.56 7.46 9.37
CA ASN A 287 -18.17 6.22 8.88
C ASN A 287 -19.07 6.48 7.66
N ALA A 288 -19.83 7.57 7.64
CA ALA A 288 -20.60 7.98 6.46
C ALA A 288 -19.67 8.32 5.28
N HIS A 289 -18.52 8.96 5.54
CA HIS A 289 -17.51 9.20 4.51
C HIS A 289 -16.95 7.89 3.95
N LEU A 290 -16.56 6.93 4.80
CA LEU A 290 -16.09 5.61 4.36
C LEU A 290 -17.17 4.86 3.55
N ALA A 291 -18.44 4.95 3.95
CA ALA A 291 -19.54 4.36 3.21
C ALA A 291 -19.68 4.96 1.79
N LYS A 292 -19.54 6.30 1.66
CA LYS A 292 -19.48 6.99 0.36
C LYS A 292 -18.31 6.49 -0.50
N LEU A 293 -17.12 6.34 0.08
CA LEU A 293 -15.97 5.83 -0.65
C LEU A 293 -16.22 4.41 -1.17
N ARG A 294 -16.75 3.54 -0.32
CA ARG A 294 -17.10 2.16 -0.70
C ARG A 294 -18.10 2.13 -1.84
N GLU A 295 -19.13 2.99 -1.82
CA GLU A 295 -20.09 3.10 -2.92
C GLU A 295 -19.41 3.51 -4.24
N ILE A 296 -18.56 4.55 -4.23
CA ILE A 296 -17.83 5.03 -5.40
C ILE A 296 -16.99 3.89 -5.99
N TYR A 297 -16.20 3.23 -5.15
CA TYR A 297 -15.28 2.20 -5.63
C TYR A 297 -15.96 0.89 -6.00
N THR A 298 -17.06 0.53 -5.36
CA THR A 298 -17.91 -0.60 -5.77
C THR A 298 -18.41 -0.42 -7.20
N LYS A 299 -18.95 0.76 -7.52
CA LYS A 299 -19.45 1.07 -8.87
C LYS A 299 -18.33 0.97 -9.91
N LYS A 300 -17.18 1.61 -9.64
CA LYS A 300 -16.03 1.59 -10.55
C LYS A 300 -15.42 0.19 -10.73
N ALA A 301 -15.31 -0.57 -9.65
CA ALA A 301 -14.78 -1.94 -9.69
C ALA A 301 -15.69 -2.86 -10.53
N ASN A 302 -16.99 -2.84 -10.27
CA ASN A 302 -17.96 -3.65 -11.02
C ASN A 302 -17.95 -3.27 -12.50
N PHE A 303 -17.98 -1.98 -12.81
CA PHE A 303 -17.92 -1.51 -14.19
C PHE A 303 -16.61 -1.95 -14.88
N CYS A 304 -15.47 -1.85 -14.20
CA CYS A 304 -14.20 -2.32 -14.75
C CYS A 304 -14.21 -3.83 -15.03
N MET A 305 -14.74 -4.64 -14.11
CA MET A 305 -14.83 -6.10 -14.29
C MET A 305 -15.77 -6.47 -15.43
N GLU A 306 -16.92 -5.80 -15.56
CA GLU A 306 -17.85 -5.98 -16.70
C GLU A 306 -17.17 -5.66 -18.04
N LEU A 307 -16.36 -4.60 -18.10
CA LEU A 307 -15.62 -4.24 -19.30
C LEU A 307 -14.53 -5.28 -19.63
N LEU A 308 -13.83 -5.80 -18.63
CA LEU A 308 -12.84 -6.88 -18.80
C LEU A 308 -13.51 -8.14 -19.35
N ASP A 309 -14.62 -8.56 -18.78
CA ASP A 309 -15.40 -9.71 -19.25
C ASP A 309 -15.87 -9.52 -20.70
N LYS A 310 -16.30 -8.29 -21.05
CA LYS A 310 -16.84 -7.96 -22.37
C LYS A 310 -15.79 -7.89 -23.47
N TYR A 311 -14.64 -7.28 -23.19
CA TYR A 311 -13.65 -6.94 -24.21
C TYR A 311 -12.38 -7.78 -24.17
N CYS A 312 -12.02 -8.34 -23.00
CA CYS A 312 -10.73 -8.98 -22.80
C CYS A 312 -10.79 -10.50 -22.71
N ALA A 313 -11.92 -11.08 -22.32
CA ALA A 313 -12.09 -12.53 -22.26
C ALA A 313 -12.07 -13.17 -23.66
N PRO A 314 -11.53 -14.40 -23.81
CA PRO A 314 -10.87 -15.19 -22.79
C PRO A 314 -9.36 -14.95 -22.66
N LYS A 315 -8.77 -14.03 -23.45
CA LYS A 315 -7.31 -13.79 -23.53
C LYS A 315 -6.72 -13.23 -22.23
N ILE A 316 -7.48 -12.37 -21.52
CA ILE A 316 -7.06 -11.84 -20.22
C ILE A 316 -7.99 -12.40 -19.17
N THR A 317 -7.40 -12.97 -18.14
CA THR A 317 -8.12 -13.46 -16.96
C THR A 317 -7.77 -12.63 -15.73
N TYR A 318 -8.62 -12.67 -14.71
CA TYR A 318 -8.40 -11.96 -13.46
C TYR A 318 -9.20 -12.60 -12.33
N HIS A 319 -8.79 -12.38 -11.08
CA HIS A 319 -9.59 -12.74 -9.91
C HIS A 319 -10.52 -11.59 -9.52
N LYS A 320 -11.77 -11.93 -9.17
CA LYS A 320 -12.71 -10.95 -8.62
C LYS A 320 -12.15 -10.38 -7.32
N ILE A 321 -12.32 -9.07 -7.15
CA ILE A 321 -11.85 -8.34 -5.97
C ILE A 321 -13.02 -8.00 -5.04
N ASP A 322 -12.75 -8.01 -3.73
CA ASP A 322 -13.72 -7.64 -2.69
C ASP A 322 -13.49 -6.24 -2.12
N GLY A 323 -12.48 -5.52 -2.63
CA GLY A 323 -12.10 -4.19 -2.16
C GLY A 323 -10.84 -3.66 -2.82
N GLY A 324 -10.33 -2.55 -2.32
CA GLY A 324 -9.10 -1.94 -2.81
C GLY A 324 -9.27 -1.13 -4.09
N LEU A 325 -8.21 -0.98 -4.86
CA LEU A 325 -8.15 -0.09 -6.03
C LEU A 325 -7.57 -0.75 -7.29
N PHE A 326 -7.25 -2.05 -7.23
CA PHE A 326 -6.48 -2.74 -8.27
C PHE A 326 -7.12 -4.04 -8.69
N ILE A 327 -6.91 -4.38 -9.96
CA ILE A 327 -7.17 -5.72 -10.49
C ILE A 327 -5.85 -6.24 -11.07
N TRP A 328 -5.51 -7.48 -10.72
CA TRP A 328 -4.40 -8.24 -11.27
C TRP A 328 -4.90 -9.07 -12.41
N CYS A 329 -4.33 -8.82 -13.59
CA CYS A 329 -4.74 -9.45 -14.84
C CYS A 329 -3.63 -10.37 -15.32
N ASP A 330 -4.00 -11.54 -15.81
CA ASP A 330 -3.10 -12.57 -16.32
C ASP A 330 -3.25 -12.70 -17.84
N LEU A 331 -2.11 -12.77 -18.53
CA LEU A 331 -2.00 -13.07 -19.96
C LEU A 331 -1.63 -14.55 -20.15
N PRO A 332 -1.92 -15.14 -21.32
CA PRO A 332 -1.38 -16.45 -21.71
C PRO A 332 0.16 -16.46 -21.64
N GLU A 333 0.73 -17.62 -21.31
CA GLU A 333 2.18 -17.78 -21.09
C GLU A 333 3.03 -17.53 -22.37
N ASP A 334 2.43 -17.65 -23.55
CA ASP A 334 3.07 -17.39 -24.84
C ASP A 334 3.18 -15.91 -25.20
N ILE A 335 2.57 -15.01 -24.42
CA ILE A 335 2.65 -13.56 -24.62
C ILE A 335 3.78 -12.96 -23.79
N ASP A 336 4.69 -12.24 -24.44
CA ASP A 336 5.70 -11.41 -23.79
C ASP A 336 5.04 -10.21 -23.11
N MET A 337 4.76 -10.34 -21.80
CA MET A 337 4.04 -9.34 -21.00
C MET A 337 4.76 -7.97 -20.98
N PRO A 338 6.09 -7.86 -20.76
CA PRO A 338 6.78 -6.58 -20.83
C PRO A 338 6.61 -5.88 -22.17
N ASN A 339 6.71 -6.62 -23.29
CA ASN A 339 6.50 -6.06 -24.63
C ASN A 339 5.03 -5.69 -24.85
N PHE A 340 4.08 -6.51 -24.36
CA PHE A 340 2.65 -6.20 -24.39
C PHE A 340 2.36 -4.85 -23.71
N CYS A 341 2.87 -4.61 -22.52
CA CYS A 341 2.69 -3.35 -21.80
C CYS A 341 3.30 -2.16 -22.55
N LYS A 342 4.44 -2.35 -23.19
CA LYS A 342 5.10 -1.34 -24.04
C LYS A 342 4.25 -0.93 -25.25
N GLU A 343 3.74 -1.91 -25.96
CA GLU A 343 2.89 -1.70 -27.15
C GLU A 343 1.56 -1.03 -26.78
N LEU A 344 1.00 -1.36 -25.60
CA LEU A 344 -0.18 -0.67 -25.10
C LEU A 344 0.03 0.83 -24.89
N VAL A 345 1.21 1.24 -24.44
CA VAL A 345 1.53 2.68 -24.30
C VAL A 345 1.48 3.38 -25.68
N LEU A 346 1.99 2.74 -26.74
CA LEU A 346 1.88 3.27 -28.11
C LEU A 346 0.43 3.37 -28.57
N LYS A 347 -0.44 2.49 -28.08
CA LYS A 347 -1.89 2.51 -28.31
C LYS A 347 -2.65 3.43 -27.33
N LYS A 348 -1.92 4.26 -26.57
CA LYS A 348 -2.49 5.25 -25.63
C LYS A 348 -3.21 4.64 -24.40
N VAL A 349 -2.75 3.48 -23.95
CA VAL A 349 -3.19 2.86 -22.67
C VAL A 349 -1.96 2.49 -21.85
N CYS A 350 -1.99 2.78 -20.57
CA CYS A 350 -0.89 2.55 -19.65
C CYS A 350 -1.32 1.64 -18.50
N VAL A 351 -0.67 0.49 -18.37
CA VAL A 351 -0.81 -0.48 -17.27
C VAL A 351 0.53 -0.67 -16.56
N VAL A 352 0.58 -1.41 -15.46
CA VAL A 352 1.85 -1.68 -14.76
C VAL A 352 2.26 -3.14 -14.97
N PRO A 353 3.41 -3.41 -15.61
CA PRO A 353 3.91 -4.76 -15.80
C PRO A 353 4.18 -5.47 -14.48
N GLY A 354 3.83 -6.75 -14.40
CA GLY A 354 3.84 -7.51 -13.15
C GLY A 354 5.22 -7.79 -12.58
N ASN A 355 6.25 -7.92 -13.42
CA ASN A 355 7.62 -8.12 -12.95
C ASN A 355 8.13 -6.97 -12.06
N ALA A 356 7.57 -5.75 -12.21
CA ALA A 356 7.89 -4.62 -11.34
C ALA A 356 7.51 -4.84 -9.86
N PHE A 357 6.66 -5.81 -9.56
CA PHE A 357 6.20 -6.16 -8.22
C PHE A 357 6.86 -7.42 -7.66
N LEU A 358 7.81 -8.01 -8.39
CA LEU A 358 8.52 -9.19 -7.93
C LEU A 358 9.75 -8.84 -7.08
N THR A 359 10.11 -9.75 -6.19
CA THR A 359 11.33 -9.63 -5.40
C THR A 359 12.59 -9.77 -6.26
N ASP A 360 12.52 -10.53 -7.34
CA ASP A 360 13.46 -10.50 -8.47
C ASP A 360 12.74 -10.02 -9.73
N GLU A 361 13.07 -8.81 -10.20
CA GLU A 361 12.47 -8.20 -11.38
C GLU A 361 12.83 -8.93 -12.71
N ASN A 362 13.78 -9.87 -12.67
CA ASN A 362 14.18 -10.67 -13.83
C ASN A 362 13.37 -11.97 -13.94
N GLU A 363 12.57 -12.33 -12.93
CA GLU A 363 11.68 -13.48 -13.01
C GLU A 363 10.60 -13.23 -14.07
N THR A 364 10.25 -14.32 -14.79
CA THR A 364 9.18 -14.28 -15.77
C THR A 364 7.84 -14.04 -15.07
N CYS A 365 7.09 -13.07 -15.59
CA CYS A 365 5.76 -12.74 -15.10
C CYS A 365 4.83 -12.55 -16.31
N HIS A 366 3.68 -13.20 -16.28
CA HIS A 366 2.65 -13.09 -17.33
C HIS A 366 1.49 -12.20 -16.93
N SER A 367 1.61 -11.52 -15.80
CA SER A 367 0.55 -10.70 -15.22
C SER A 367 0.89 -9.21 -15.30
N PHE A 368 -0.13 -8.38 -15.20
CA PHE A 368 0.00 -6.93 -15.08
C PHE A 368 -1.09 -6.37 -14.17
N ARG A 369 -0.84 -5.19 -13.60
CA ARG A 369 -1.81 -4.52 -12.73
C ARG A 369 -2.53 -3.40 -13.45
N ILE A 370 -3.87 -3.33 -13.27
CA ILE A 370 -4.67 -2.17 -13.62
C ILE A 370 -5.23 -1.48 -12.37
N ASN A 371 -5.42 -0.17 -12.46
CA ASN A 371 -6.12 0.67 -11.50
C ASN A 371 -7.40 1.19 -12.16
N PHE A 372 -8.53 1.03 -11.47
CA PHE A 372 -9.83 1.49 -11.97
C PHE A 372 -10.34 2.74 -11.24
N SER A 373 -9.69 3.15 -10.16
CA SER A 373 -10.20 4.22 -9.29
C SER A 373 -10.07 5.63 -9.89
N THR A 374 -9.02 5.88 -10.66
CA THR A 374 -8.69 7.22 -11.16
C THR A 374 -9.41 7.60 -12.46
N PRO A 375 -9.51 6.73 -13.49
CA PRO A 375 -10.11 7.08 -14.78
C PRO A 375 -11.60 7.44 -14.64
N THR A 376 -12.10 8.31 -15.53
CA THR A 376 -13.55 8.43 -15.73
C THR A 376 -14.12 7.17 -16.35
N ASP A 377 -15.45 6.99 -16.32
CA ASP A 377 -16.09 5.80 -16.88
C ASP A 377 -15.80 5.69 -18.40
N GLU A 378 -15.83 6.82 -19.13
CA GLU A 378 -15.50 6.86 -20.56
C GLU A 378 -14.02 6.53 -20.82
N GLN A 379 -13.13 7.00 -19.98
CA GLN A 379 -11.70 6.66 -20.06
C GLN A 379 -11.48 5.18 -19.78
N LEU A 380 -12.16 4.64 -18.76
CA LEU A 380 -12.06 3.25 -18.37
C LEU A 380 -12.55 2.33 -19.51
N GLU A 381 -13.73 2.60 -20.07
CA GLU A 381 -14.26 1.83 -21.20
C GLU A 381 -13.32 1.90 -22.42
N ARG A 382 -12.88 3.10 -22.79
CA ARG A 382 -11.92 3.28 -23.90
C ARG A 382 -10.64 2.50 -23.66
N GLY A 383 -10.07 2.59 -22.46
CA GLY A 383 -8.81 1.92 -22.11
C GLY A 383 -8.92 0.41 -22.14
N ILE A 384 -9.96 -0.15 -21.50
CA ILE A 384 -10.19 -1.60 -21.46
C ILE A 384 -10.52 -2.16 -22.86
N LYS A 385 -11.27 -1.41 -23.66
CA LYS A 385 -11.55 -1.81 -25.04
C LYS A 385 -10.28 -1.93 -25.88
N ILE A 386 -9.39 -0.93 -25.84
CA ILE A 386 -8.09 -0.97 -26.54
C ILE A 386 -7.23 -2.12 -26.02
N LEU A 387 -7.21 -2.33 -24.70
CA LEU A 387 -6.51 -3.43 -24.05
C LEU A 387 -6.98 -4.79 -24.61
N GLY A 388 -8.31 -4.99 -24.65
CA GLY A 388 -8.90 -6.23 -25.16
C GLY A 388 -8.70 -6.44 -26.66
N GLU A 389 -8.90 -5.40 -27.49
CA GLU A 389 -8.65 -5.45 -28.93
C GLU A 389 -7.20 -5.84 -29.21
N TYR A 390 -6.24 -5.29 -28.49
CA TYR A 390 -4.84 -5.64 -28.66
C TYR A 390 -4.54 -7.07 -28.18
N ALA A 391 -5.00 -7.47 -27.00
CA ALA A 391 -4.80 -8.83 -26.52
C ALA A 391 -5.40 -9.90 -27.46
N ASN A 392 -6.59 -9.65 -27.99
CA ASN A 392 -7.26 -10.56 -28.93
C ASN A 392 -6.61 -10.61 -30.33
N SER A 393 -5.73 -9.65 -30.66
CA SER A 393 -4.99 -9.64 -31.91
C SER A 393 -3.68 -10.46 -31.86
N LEU A 394 -3.27 -10.89 -30.69
CA LEU A 394 -2.09 -11.72 -30.42
C LEU A 394 -2.48 -13.21 -30.36
#